data_2d21a9d5f87e3d2e075f755d51c0ea82
#
_entry.id   2d21a9d5f87e3d2e075f755d51c0ea82
#
_cell.length_a   1.000
_cell.length_b   1.000
_cell.length_c   1.000
_cell.angle_alpha   90.00
_cell.angle_beta   90.00
_cell.angle_gamma   90.00
#
_symmetry.space_group_name_H-M   'P 1'
#
loop_
_entity.id
_entity.type
_entity.pdbx_description
1 polymer ?
#
loop_
_entity_poly.entity_id
_entity_poly.type
_entity_poly.pdbx_seq_one_letter_code
_entity_poly.pdbx_strand_id
1 'polypeptide(L)'
;MTEFHGVIPPVVIARHEDGTFDEESTTKNLNRLLEAGVDGLFILGSSGEGAFVTDTERDQVVKNAIAVAGGKVPVLVGCIDTQTSRVIEHIKHAEAVGADGIVATAPFYALGGLPQVERHFRLLHEATSLPIFAYDIPVCVHVKLPPELLIKLGKDGVLAGVKDSSGDDVSFRFLAQLNNEAGHPLRLFTGHEVVVDGAYLSGADGSVPGLGNVDPWGYVRQWQAYQKGDWETVRAEQDRLARLMRITGVATSITGFGGGVGAFKQALKLQGIFASATMPEPVAELTEEEIAQIREILEAEGVL
;
A
#
# COMPACT_ATOMS: atom_id res chain seq x y z
N MET A 1 3.42 -14.52 17.16
CA MET A 1 2.50 -13.77 16.26
C MET A 1 3.36 -12.87 15.42
N THR A 2 3.14 -12.83 14.12
CA THR A 2 3.84 -11.92 13.21
C THR A 2 3.58 -10.47 13.64
N GLU A 3 4.64 -9.69 13.82
CA GLU A 3 4.52 -8.30 14.21
C GLU A 3 4.51 -7.42 12.96
N PHE A 4 3.51 -6.53 12.84
CA PHE A 4 3.38 -5.60 11.72
C PHE A 4 3.73 -4.19 12.20
N HIS A 5 4.79 -3.61 11.65
CA HIS A 5 5.26 -2.25 11.95
C HIS A 5 6.14 -1.74 10.82
N GLY A 6 6.54 -0.49 10.88
CA GLY A 6 7.57 0.07 10.01
C GLY A 6 7.10 0.36 8.59
N VAL A 7 7.96 0.10 7.64
CA VAL A 7 7.75 0.43 6.22
C VAL A 7 7.26 -0.80 5.47
N ILE A 8 6.02 -0.77 4.97
CA ILE A 8 5.36 -1.88 4.25
C ILE A 8 4.89 -1.37 2.87
N PRO A 9 5.77 -1.24 1.87
CA PRO A 9 5.38 -0.69 0.57
C PRO A 9 4.29 -1.52 -0.12
N PRO A 10 3.27 -0.87 -0.75
CA PRO A 10 2.35 -1.55 -1.65
C PRO A 10 3.09 -1.82 -2.95
N VAL A 11 3.50 -3.07 -3.15
CA VAL A 11 4.39 -3.48 -4.25
C VAL A 11 3.74 -3.20 -5.60
N VAL A 12 4.42 -2.39 -6.42
CA VAL A 12 4.07 -2.17 -7.83
C VAL A 12 4.47 -3.40 -8.62
N ILE A 13 3.55 -3.97 -9.39
CA ILE A 13 3.82 -5.11 -10.27
C ILE A 13 4.19 -4.63 -11.67
N ALA A 14 5.06 -5.36 -12.34
CA ALA A 14 5.44 -5.11 -13.73
C ALA A 14 4.52 -5.87 -14.70
N ARG A 15 4.40 -5.33 -15.92
CA ARG A 15 3.73 -5.98 -17.05
C ARG A 15 4.64 -5.98 -18.28
N HIS A 16 4.54 -7.05 -19.07
CA HIS A 16 5.09 -7.06 -20.43
C HIS A 16 4.32 -6.08 -21.33
N GLU A 17 4.85 -5.77 -22.51
CA GLU A 17 4.20 -4.87 -23.46
C GLU A 17 2.83 -5.40 -23.95
N ASP A 18 2.59 -6.69 -23.87
CA ASP A 18 1.31 -7.31 -24.18
C ASP A 18 0.29 -7.25 -23.03
N GLY A 19 0.65 -6.61 -21.90
CA GLY A 19 -0.19 -6.44 -20.73
C GLY A 19 -0.16 -7.61 -19.75
N THR A 20 0.52 -8.72 -20.04
CA THR A 20 0.65 -9.85 -19.11
C THR A 20 1.60 -9.57 -17.95
N PHE A 21 1.46 -10.28 -16.84
CA PHE A 21 2.29 -10.12 -15.66
C PHE A 21 3.77 -10.45 -15.96
N ASP A 22 4.67 -9.50 -15.69
CA ASP A 22 6.13 -9.68 -15.77
C ASP A 22 6.68 -10.08 -14.39
N GLU A 23 6.81 -11.38 -14.18
CA GLU A 23 7.33 -11.96 -12.94
C GLU A 23 8.80 -11.59 -12.71
N GLU A 24 9.63 -11.53 -13.76
CA GLU A 24 11.05 -11.23 -13.61
C GLU A 24 11.28 -9.80 -13.09
N SER A 25 10.70 -8.81 -13.73
CA SER A 25 10.82 -7.42 -13.29
C SER A 25 10.19 -7.20 -11.91
N THR A 26 9.05 -7.84 -11.61
CA THR A 26 8.42 -7.78 -10.29
C THR A 26 9.32 -8.41 -9.23
N THR A 27 9.96 -9.55 -9.51
CA THR A 27 10.92 -10.19 -8.61
C THR A 27 12.15 -9.30 -8.34
N LYS A 28 12.65 -8.57 -9.34
CA LYS A 28 13.72 -7.58 -9.13
C LYS A 28 13.30 -6.48 -8.15
N ASN A 29 12.07 -5.95 -8.31
CA ASN A 29 11.55 -4.94 -7.37
C ASN A 29 11.38 -5.51 -5.95
N LEU A 30 10.81 -6.70 -5.80
CA LEU A 30 10.65 -7.36 -4.50
C LEU A 30 12.00 -7.55 -3.80
N ASN A 31 13.02 -8.06 -4.50
CA ASN A 31 14.35 -8.23 -3.92
C ASN A 31 14.98 -6.89 -3.51
N ARG A 32 14.81 -5.83 -4.32
CA ARG A 32 15.29 -4.48 -4.02
C ARG A 32 14.62 -3.91 -2.75
N LEU A 33 13.32 -4.13 -2.57
CA LEU A 33 12.60 -3.73 -1.36
C LEU A 33 13.16 -4.46 -0.12
N LEU A 34 13.38 -5.78 -0.22
CA LEU A 34 13.98 -6.57 0.86
C LEU A 34 15.41 -6.12 1.17
N GLU A 35 16.21 -5.81 0.16
CA GLU A 35 17.58 -5.30 0.32
C GLU A 35 17.61 -3.94 1.02
N ALA A 36 16.62 -3.08 0.76
CA ALA A 36 16.47 -1.80 1.44
C ALA A 36 16.12 -1.93 2.92
N GLY A 37 15.66 -3.11 3.36
CA GLY A 37 15.30 -3.39 4.74
C GLY A 37 13.89 -2.94 5.11
N VAL A 38 12.92 -3.06 4.19
CA VAL A 38 11.50 -2.85 4.52
C VAL A 38 11.00 -3.88 5.53
N ASP A 39 10.02 -3.51 6.34
CA ASP A 39 9.51 -4.33 7.42
C ASP A 39 8.37 -5.28 7.00
N GLY A 40 7.89 -5.17 5.77
CA GLY A 40 6.86 -6.02 5.18
C GLY A 40 6.61 -5.69 3.72
N LEU A 41 5.78 -6.49 3.06
CA LEU A 41 5.33 -6.29 1.69
C LEU A 41 3.81 -6.28 1.64
N PHE A 42 3.22 -5.34 0.92
CA PHE A 42 1.78 -5.32 0.67
C PHE A 42 1.50 -5.57 -0.81
N ILE A 43 0.92 -6.72 -1.13
CA ILE A 43 0.69 -7.22 -2.48
C ILE A 43 -0.76 -6.98 -2.88
N LEU A 44 -1.01 -6.65 -4.15
CA LEU A 44 -2.36 -6.45 -4.71
C LEU A 44 -3.17 -5.35 -4.00
N GLY A 45 -2.48 -4.33 -3.46
CA GLY A 45 -3.12 -3.06 -3.14
C GLY A 45 -3.42 -2.26 -4.40
N SER A 46 -3.83 -0.99 -4.26
CA SER A 46 -4.08 -0.10 -5.40
C SER A 46 -2.85 0.04 -6.30
N SER A 47 -1.66 0.29 -5.72
CA SER A 47 -0.40 0.38 -6.48
C SER A 47 0.01 -0.95 -7.10
N GLY A 48 -0.40 -2.07 -6.53
CA GLY A 48 -0.19 -3.42 -7.05
C GLY A 48 -1.26 -3.88 -8.02
N GLU A 49 -2.07 -2.96 -8.55
CA GLU A 49 -3.07 -3.22 -9.59
C GLU A 49 -4.12 -4.29 -9.22
N GLY A 50 -4.42 -4.45 -7.91
CA GLY A 50 -5.33 -5.48 -7.43
C GLY A 50 -6.73 -5.49 -8.04
N ALA A 51 -7.20 -4.34 -8.58
CA ALA A 51 -8.47 -4.20 -9.28
C ALA A 51 -8.42 -4.61 -10.77
N PHE A 52 -7.22 -4.79 -11.34
CA PHE A 52 -7.02 -5.07 -12.78
C PHE A 52 -6.57 -6.51 -13.05
N VAL A 53 -6.06 -7.21 -12.06
CA VAL A 53 -5.61 -8.60 -12.22
C VAL A 53 -6.79 -9.56 -12.29
N THR A 54 -6.70 -10.54 -13.18
CA THR A 54 -7.61 -11.69 -13.19
C THR A 54 -7.33 -12.61 -12.00
N ASP A 55 -8.24 -13.53 -11.67
CA ASP A 55 -8.04 -14.46 -10.55
C ASP A 55 -6.79 -15.35 -10.77
N THR A 56 -6.51 -15.74 -12.01
CA THR A 56 -5.30 -16.52 -12.36
C THR A 56 -4.02 -15.70 -12.16
N GLU A 57 -4.01 -14.44 -12.60
CA GLU A 57 -2.88 -13.52 -12.45
C GLU A 57 -2.65 -13.17 -10.97
N ARG A 58 -3.73 -12.98 -10.20
CA ARG A 58 -3.69 -12.76 -8.75
C ARG A 58 -2.91 -13.87 -8.05
N ASP A 59 -3.20 -15.11 -8.35
CA ASP A 59 -2.49 -16.26 -7.78
C ASP A 59 -1.00 -16.26 -8.13
N GLN A 60 -0.64 -15.91 -9.36
CA GLN A 60 0.76 -15.83 -9.80
C GLN A 60 1.51 -14.73 -9.02
N VAL A 61 0.94 -13.53 -8.93
CA VAL A 61 1.53 -12.38 -8.22
C VAL A 61 1.76 -12.71 -6.74
N VAL A 62 0.75 -13.29 -6.07
CA VAL A 62 0.86 -13.61 -4.63
C VAL A 62 1.89 -14.70 -4.39
N LYS A 63 1.89 -15.79 -5.19
CA LYS A 63 2.88 -16.88 -5.07
C LYS A 63 4.31 -16.37 -5.28
N ASN A 64 4.52 -15.53 -6.31
CA ASN A 64 5.82 -14.92 -6.57
C ASN A 64 6.30 -14.12 -5.35
N ALA A 65 5.46 -13.24 -4.81
CA ALA A 65 5.84 -12.39 -3.68
C ALA A 65 6.16 -13.19 -2.41
N ILE A 66 5.36 -14.20 -2.08
CA ILE A 66 5.59 -15.08 -0.92
C ILE A 66 6.89 -15.89 -1.09
N ALA A 67 7.13 -16.42 -2.30
CA ALA A 67 8.37 -17.16 -2.59
C ALA A 67 9.62 -16.27 -2.44
N VAL A 68 9.56 -15.02 -2.94
CA VAL A 68 10.67 -14.06 -2.83
C VAL A 68 10.87 -13.57 -1.40
N ALA A 69 9.78 -13.28 -0.68
CA ALA A 69 9.85 -12.90 0.73
C ALA A 69 10.52 -14.00 1.57
N GLY A 70 10.21 -15.28 1.29
CA GLY A 70 10.86 -16.42 1.90
C GLY A 70 10.83 -16.42 3.44
N GLY A 71 9.81 -15.81 4.03
CA GLY A 71 9.66 -15.65 5.48
C GLY A 71 10.58 -14.60 6.13
N LYS A 72 11.30 -13.79 5.34
CA LYS A 72 12.17 -12.71 5.86
C LYS A 72 11.38 -11.55 6.43
N VAL A 73 10.25 -11.23 5.79
CA VAL A 73 9.31 -10.19 6.19
C VAL A 73 7.88 -10.68 5.97
N PRO A 74 6.88 -10.17 6.71
CA PRO A 74 5.47 -10.52 6.49
C PRO A 74 4.97 -10.01 5.13
N VAL A 75 4.06 -10.80 4.55
CA VAL A 75 3.36 -10.47 3.30
C VAL A 75 1.88 -10.25 3.58
N LEU A 76 1.42 -9.02 3.43
CA LEU A 76 0.02 -8.63 3.44
C LEU A 76 -0.55 -8.75 2.02
N VAL A 77 -1.74 -9.33 1.86
CA VAL A 77 -2.40 -9.49 0.55
C VAL A 77 -3.68 -8.69 0.48
N GLY A 78 -3.83 -7.87 -0.55
CA GLY A 78 -5.06 -7.14 -0.86
C GLY A 78 -6.15 -8.08 -1.36
N CYS A 79 -7.17 -8.25 -0.53
CA CYS A 79 -8.39 -9.00 -0.85
C CYS A 79 -9.52 -7.98 -1.07
N ILE A 80 -9.49 -7.31 -2.22
CA ILE A 80 -10.34 -6.16 -2.56
C ILE A 80 -11.29 -6.55 -3.67
N ASP A 81 -12.59 -6.47 -3.40
CA ASP A 81 -13.65 -6.71 -4.38
C ASP A 81 -14.93 -6.00 -3.96
N THR A 82 -15.93 -5.96 -4.84
CA THR A 82 -17.19 -5.25 -4.64
C THR A 82 -18.13 -5.92 -3.64
N GLN A 83 -17.91 -7.21 -3.31
CA GLN A 83 -18.88 -8.03 -2.58
C GLN A 83 -18.18 -8.98 -1.60
N THR A 84 -18.76 -9.14 -0.40
CA THR A 84 -18.19 -9.89 0.74
C THR A 84 -17.78 -11.32 0.37
N SER A 85 -18.62 -12.09 -0.36
CA SER A 85 -18.28 -13.50 -0.70
C SER A 85 -17.09 -13.58 -1.65
N ARG A 86 -16.93 -12.63 -2.59
CA ARG A 86 -15.77 -12.56 -3.47
C ARG A 86 -14.49 -12.21 -2.70
N VAL A 87 -14.59 -11.30 -1.75
CA VAL A 87 -13.47 -11.00 -0.83
C VAL A 87 -13.07 -12.24 -0.04
N ILE A 88 -14.04 -13.01 0.47
CA ILE A 88 -13.78 -14.27 1.18
C ILE A 88 -13.10 -15.32 0.28
N GLU A 89 -13.44 -15.39 -1.00
CA GLU A 89 -12.74 -16.26 -1.96
C GLU A 89 -11.28 -15.85 -2.11
N HIS A 90 -11.00 -14.54 -2.28
CA HIS A 90 -9.62 -14.02 -2.33
C HIS A 90 -8.85 -14.29 -1.04
N ILE A 91 -9.48 -14.15 0.13
CA ILE A 91 -8.88 -14.47 1.43
C ILE A 91 -8.45 -15.93 1.50
N LYS A 92 -9.32 -16.87 1.11
CA LYS A 92 -9.03 -18.30 1.11
C LYS A 92 -7.84 -18.63 0.21
N HIS A 93 -7.74 -18.01 -0.96
CA HIS A 93 -6.60 -18.19 -1.86
C HIS A 93 -5.32 -17.63 -1.24
N ALA A 94 -5.35 -16.42 -0.66
CA ALA A 94 -4.19 -15.82 0.00
C ALA A 94 -3.71 -16.67 1.19
N GLU A 95 -4.62 -17.16 2.02
CA GLU A 95 -4.32 -18.05 3.14
C GLU A 95 -3.70 -19.38 2.68
N ALA A 96 -4.25 -19.98 1.62
CA ALA A 96 -3.76 -21.25 1.08
C ALA A 96 -2.33 -21.17 0.51
N VAL A 97 -1.89 -20.00 0.06
CA VAL A 97 -0.52 -19.77 -0.45
C VAL A 97 0.44 -19.22 0.61
N GLY A 98 -0.03 -18.95 1.83
CA GLY A 98 0.82 -18.60 2.95
C GLY A 98 0.97 -17.09 3.23
N ALA A 99 -0.04 -16.29 2.92
CA ALA A 99 -0.09 -14.89 3.36
C ALA A 99 -0.02 -14.78 4.90
N ASP A 100 0.63 -13.73 5.41
CA ASP A 100 0.72 -13.46 6.85
C ASP A 100 -0.44 -12.59 7.36
N GLY A 101 -1.15 -11.92 6.47
CA GLY A 101 -2.33 -11.12 6.78
C GLY A 101 -3.00 -10.61 5.52
N ILE A 102 -4.18 -10.04 5.68
CA ILE A 102 -4.97 -9.52 4.56
C ILE A 102 -5.33 -8.05 4.76
N VAL A 103 -5.51 -7.37 3.64
CA VAL A 103 -5.99 -5.99 3.60
C VAL A 103 -7.29 -5.96 2.82
N ALA A 104 -8.37 -5.46 3.42
CA ALA A 104 -9.68 -5.37 2.80
C ALA A 104 -10.27 -3.95 2.94
N THR A 105 -10.98 -3.51 1.91
CA THR A 105 -11.72 -2.24 1.91
C THR A 105 -13.16 -2.45 2.36
N ALA A 106 -13.89 -1.35 2.62
CA ALA A 106 -15.34 -1.42 2.62
C ALA A 106 -15.85 -1.89 1.24
N PRO A 107 -17.00 -2.60 1.17
CA PRO A 107 -17.62 -2.92 -0.11
C PRO A 107 -17.94 -1.64 -0.92
N PHE A 108 -17.71 -1.69 -2.22
CA PHE A 108 -17.90 -0.55 -3.12
C PHE A 108 -18.77 -0.91 -4.31
N TYR A 109 -19.10 0.05 -5.18
CA TYR A 109 -20.05 0.00 -6.28
C TYR A 109 -21.51 -0.03 -5.76
N ALA A 110 -21.96 -1.09 -5.10
CA ALA A 110 -23.24 -1.12 -4.39
C ALA A 110 -23.02 -0.65 -2.93
N LEU A 111 -23.08 0.66 -2.73
CA LEU A 111 -22.73 1.26 -1.44
C LEU A 111 -23.75 0.90 -0.35
N GLY A 112 -23.24 0.40 0.77
CA GLY A 112 -23.99 0.20 2.00
C GLY A 112 -23.68 1.28 3.05
N GLY A 113 -24.50 1.34 4.08
CA GLY A 113 -24.23 2.17 5.27
C GLY A 113 -23.23 1.49 6.22
N LEU A 114 -22.80 2.22 7.25
CA LEU A 114 -21.85 1.74 8.25
C LEU A 114 -22.22 0.40 8.90
N PRO A 115 -23.51 0.08 9.17
CA PRO A 115 -23.88 -1.24 9.69
C PRO A 115 -23.53 -2.39 8.74
N GLN A 116 -23.66 -2.18 7.42
CA GLN A 116 -23.27 -3.16 6.41
C GLN A 116 -21.75 -3.29 6.30
N VAL A 117 -21.01 -2.18 6.43
CA VAL A 117 -19.54 -2.18 6.47
C VAL A 117 -19.03 -2.92 7.70
N GLU A 118 -19.60 -2.67 8.89
CA GLU A 118 -19.27 -3.43 10.11
C GLU A 118 -19.53 -4.92 9.90
N ARG A 119 -20.71 -5.28 9.39
CA ARG A 119 -21.07 -6.67 9.11
C ARG A 119 -20.11 -7.32 8.11
N HIS A 120 -19.68 -6.59 7.08
CA HIS A 120 -18.68 -7.06 6.11
C HIS A 120 -17.40 -7.51 6.83
N PHE A 121 -16.75 -6.65 7.61
CA PHE A 121 -15.52 -7.01 8.32
C PHE A 121 -15.70 -8.17 9.30
N ARG A 122 -16.84 -8.27 9.97
CA ARG A 122 -17.13 -9.41 10.84
C ARG A 122 -17.23 -10.73 10.07
N LEU A 123 -17.89 -10.72 8.91
CA LEU A 123 -17.97 -11.90 8.05
C LEU A 123 -16.61 -12.29 7.46
N LEU A 124 -15.73 -11.33 7.18
CA LEU A 124 -14.35 -11.63 6.78
C LEU A 124 -13.60 -12.31 7.93
N HIS A 125 -13.71 -11.78 9.15
CA HIS A 125 -13.07 -12.35 10.33
C HIS A 125 -13.55 -13.76 10.64
N GLU A 126 -14.83 -14.06 10.45
CA GLU A 126 -15.39 -15.41 10.60
C GLU A 126 -14.85 -16.40 9.56
N ALA A 127 -14.33 -15.91 8.42
CA ALA A 127 -13.88 -16.73 7.29
C ALA A 127 -12.38 -17.07 7.31
N THR A 128 -11.57 -16.46 8.18
CA THR A 128 -10.11 -16.68 8.24
C THR A 128 -9.55 -16.49 9.64
N SER A 129 -8.40 -17.11 9.90
CA SER A 129 -7.59 -16.86 11.09
C SER A 129 -6.50 -15.80 10.89
N LEU A 130 -6.31 -15.32 9.66
CA LEU A 130 -5.32 -14.29 9.37
C LEU A 130 -5.71 -12.93 9.94
N PRO A 131 -4.75 -12.12 10.40
CA PRO A 131 -5.00 -10.75 10.81
C PRO A 131 -5.54 -9.91 9.63
N ILE A 132 -6.60 -9.14 9.90
CA ILE A 132 -7.29 -8.30 8.92
C ILE A 132 -6.93 -6.84 9.16
N PHE A 133 -6.47 -6.16 8.10
CA PHE A 133 -6.25 -4.72 8.07
C PHE A 133 -7.35 -4.05 7.25
N ALA A 134 -8.09 -3.14 7.88
CA ALA A 134 -9.04 -2.30 7.15
C ALA A 134 -8.29 -1.27 6.31
N TYR A 135 -8.65 -1.16 5.04
CA TYR A 135 -8.09 -0.15 4.13
C TYR A 135 -9.07 0.99 3.93
N ASP A 136 -8.80 2.12 4.59
CA ASP A 136 -9.60 3.33 4.47
C ASP A 136 -9.13 4.16 3.27
N ILE A 137 -9.84 4.05 2.16
CA ILE A 137 -9.54 4.71 0.88
C ILE A 137 -10.82 5.24 0.22
N PRO A 138 -11.42 6.32 0.75
CA PRO A 138 -12.70 6.84 0.27
C PRO A 138 -12.71 7.24 -1.21
N VAL A 139 -11.58 7.66 -1.76
CA VAL A 139 -11.47 8.01 -3.20
C VAL A 139 -11.80 6.83 -4.11
N CYS A 140 -11.57 5.59 -3.66
CA CYS A 140 -11.86 4.37 -4.42
C CYS A 140 -13.20 3.73 -4.04
N VAL A 141 -13.56 3.75 -2.75
CA VAL A 141 -14.71 2.99 -2.24
C VAL A 141 -15.88 3.87 -1.81
N HIS A 142 -15.73 5.19 -1.86
CA HIS A 142 -16.76 6.20 -1.52
C HIS A 142 -17.33 6.08 -0.09
N VAL A 143 -16.61 5.42 0.79
CA VAL A 143 -16.95 5.27 2.22
C VAL A 143 -15.73 5.59 3.05
N LYS A 144 -15.84 6.57 3.96
CA LYS A 144 -14.85 6.85 5.01
C LYS A 144 -15.16 5.94 6.20
N LEU A 145 -14.15 5.30 6.74
CA LEU A 145 -14.27 4.49 7.95
C LEU A 145 -14.10 5.38 9.19
N PRO A 146 -15.16 5.61 10.00
CA PRO A 146 -15.05 6.44 11.18
C PRO A 146 -14.12 5.81 12.23
N PRO A 147 -13.30 6.62 12.95
CA PRO A 147 -12.43 6.15 14.01
C PRO A 147 -13.13 5.26 15.04
N GLU A 148 -14.33 5.63 15.46
CA GLU A 148 -15.12 4.88 16.47
C GLU A 148 -15.46 3.47 16.00
N LEU A 149 -15.80 3.31 14.71
CA LEU A 149 -16.07 1.99 14.12
C LEU A 149 -14.79 1.14 14.10
N LEU A 150 -13.68 1.73 13.69
CA LEU A 150 -12.39 1.03 13.62
C LEU A 150 -11.95 0.57 15.01
N ILE A 151 -12.02 1.43 16.02
CA ILE A 151 -11.68 1.09 17.41
C ILE A 151 -12.61 0.01 17.96
N LYS A 152 -13.91 0.08 17.67
CA LYS A 152 -14.86 -0.97 18.06
C LYS A 152 -14.44 -2.32 17.49
N LEU A 153 -14.15 -2.39 16.20
CA LEU A 153 -13.75 -3.63 15.52
C LEU A 153 -12.39 -4.13 16.02
N GLY A 154 -11.46 -3.24 16.35
CA GLY A 154 -10.18 -3.59 16.98
C GLY A 154 -10.36 -4.19 18.37
N LYS A 155 -11.18 -3.57 19.22
CA LYS A 155 -11.51 -4.11 20.57
C LYS A 155 -12.20 -5.46 20.53
N ASP A 156 -13.02 -5.68 19.51
CA ASP A 156 -13.73 -6.95 19.30
C ASP A 156 -12.80 -8.04 18.69
N GLY A 157 -11.54 -7.71 18.38
CA GLY A 157 -10.57 -8.61 17.73
C GLY A 157 -10.84 -8.91 16.26
N VAL A 158 -11.77 -8.16 15.63
CA VAL A 158 -12.15 -8.34 14.22
C VAL A 158 -11.07 -7.77 13.30
N LEU A 159 -10.48 -6.64 13.67
CA LEU A 159 -9.40 -6.00 12.94
C LEU A 159 -8.09 -6.03 13.75
N ALA A 160 -6.99 -6.30 13.07
CA ALA A 160 -5.63 -6.20 13.60
C ALA A 160 -5.01 -4.81 13.36
N GLY A 161 -5.49 -4.09 12.35
CA GLY A 161 -4.96 -2.77 12.03
C GLY A 161 -5.75 -2.04 10.96
N VAL A 162 -5.22 -0.86 10.61
CA VAL A 162 -5.78 0.04 9.60
C VAL A 162 -4.65 0.56 8.72
N LYS A 163 -4.86 0.55 7.41
CA LYS A 163 -4.13 1.38 6.45
C LYS A 163 -5.01 2.56 6.09
N ASP A 164 -4.60 3.76 6.43
CA ASP A 164 -5.33 4.99 6.09
C ASP A 164 -4.69 5.70 4.88
N SER A 165 -5.42 5.76 3.78
CA SER A 165 -5.12 6.54 2.58
C SER A 165 -6.25 7.51 2.26
N SER A 166 -6.97 7.98 3.30
CA SER A 166 -8.12 8.88 3.12
C SER A 166 -7.71 10.32 2.77
N GLY A 167 -6.46 10.70 3.06
CA GLY A 167 -6.01 12.09 2.97
C GLY A 167 -6.58 12.99 4.07
N ASP A 168 -7.23 12.42 5.09
CA ASP A 168 -7.80 13.12 6.23
C ASP A 168 -6.92 12.94 7.48
N ASP A 169 -5.86 13.75 7.56
CA ASP A 169 -4.90 13.71 8.68
C ASP A 169 -5.53 14.07 10.02
N VAL A 170 -6.62 14.83 10.00
CA VAL A 170 -7.40 15.16 11.22
C VAL A 170 -8.08 13.89 11.74
N SER A 171 -8.76 13.15 10.88
CA SER A 171 -9.38 11.87 11.23
C SER A 171 -8.35 10.86 11.70
N PHE A 172 -7.19 10.78 11.02
CA PHE A 172 -6.08 9.91 11.43
C PHE A 172 -5.56 10.25 12.84
N ARG A 173 -5.44 11.55 13.15
CA ARG A 173 -5.02 12.01 14.48
C ARG A 173 -6.01 11.57 15.57
N PHE A 174 -7.31 11.70 15.32
CA PHE A 174 -8.34 11.22 16.25
C PHE A 174 -8.32 9.70 16.38
N LEU A 175 -8.14 8.97 15.27
CA LEU A 175 -8.00 7.51 15.32
C LEU A 175 -6.81 7.09 16.19
N ALA A 176 -5.65 7.71 16.03
CA ALA A 176 -4.46 7.40 16.83
C ALA A 176 -4.68 7.70 18.33
N GLN A 177 -5.33 8.82 18.65
CA GLN A 177 -5.68 9.17 20.02
C GLN A 177 -6.64 8.14 20.65
N LEU A 178 -7.73 7.82 19.97
CA LEU A 178 -8.71 6.83 20.44
C LEU A 178 -8.10 5.44 20.55
N ASN A 179 -7.20 5.06 19.63
CA ASN A 179 -6.47 3.79 19.67
C ASN A 179 -5.59 3.69 20.93
N ASN A 180 -4.88 4.76 21.24
CA ASN A 180 -4.05 4.83 22.45
C ASN A 180 -4.92 4.75 23.74
N GLU A 181 -6.01 5.53 23.81
CA GLU A 181 -6.95 5.49 24.94
C GLU A 181 -7.60 4.10 25.14
N ALA A 182 -7.77 3.37 24.03
CA ALA A 182 -8.34 2.02 24.02
C ALA A 182 -7.35 0.91 24.37
N GLY A 183 -6.07 1.23 24.64
CA GLY A 183 -5.02 0.24 24.91
C GLY A 183 -4.36 -0.31 23.64
N HIS A 184 -4.39 0.43 22.55
CA HIS A 184 -3.73 0.14 21.27
C HIS A 184 -4.18 -1.17 20.60
N PRO A 185 -5.51 -1.39 20.43
CA PRO A 185 -6.01 -2.62 19.82
C PRO A 185 -5.70 -2.76 18.32
N LEU A 186 -5.31 -1.67 17.62
CA LEU A 186 -5.04 -1.64 16.20
C LEU A 186 -3.61 -1.22 15.90
N ARG A 187 -3.00 -1.82 14.88
CA ARG A 187 -1.80 -1.27 14.22
C ARG A 187 -2.23 -0.22 13.20
N LEU A 188 -1.66 0.99 13.28
CA LEU A 188 -2.04 2.10 12.43
C LEU A 188 -0.94 2.43 11.42
N PHE A 189 -1.28 2.35 10.13
CA PHE A 189 -0.39 2.68 9.03
C PHE A 189 -0.94 3.82 8.21
N THR A 190 -0.08 4.79 7.89
CA THR A 190 -0.43 5.83 6.92
C THR A 190 -0.08 5.39 5.49
N GLY A 191 -0.98 5.66 4.56
CA GLY A 191 -0.72 5.61 3.11
C GLY A 191 -0.60 7.00 2.50
N HIS A 192 -0.55 8.06 3.33
CA HIS A 192 -0.43 9.44 2.88
C HIS A 192 1.05 9.86 2.85
N GLU A 193 1.70 9.60 1.75
CA GLU A 193 3.15 9.52 1.55
C GLU A 193 3.92 10.82 1.78
N VAL A 194 3.26 11.96 1.62
CA VAL A 194 3.90 13.29 1.76
C VAL A 194 3.81 13.87 3.17
N VAL A 195 3.20 13.14 4.13
CA VAL A 195 3.05 13.55 5.53
C VAL A 195 3.25 12.37 6.50
N VAL A 196 4.14 11.44 6.16
CA VAL A 196 4.46 10.28 7.00
C VAL A 196 5.03 10.71 8.35
N ASP A 197 5.83 11.77 8.39
CA ASP A 197 6.35 12.39 9.61
C ASP A 197 5.23 12.86 10.55
N GLY A 198 4.18 13.46 10.01
CA GLY A 198 2.97 13.85 10.77
C GLY A 198 2.22 12.65 11.34
N ALA A 199 2.14 11.54 10.59
CA ALA A 199 1.55 10.29 11.07
C ALA A 199 2.39 9.66 12.19
N TYR A 200 3.72 9.64 12.08
CA TYR A 200 4.62 9.19 13.13
C TYR A 200 4.50 10.04 14.39
N LEU A 201 4.40 11.37 14.24
CA LEU A 201 4.15 12.28 15.36
C LEU A 201 2.78 12.02 16.02
N SER A 202 1.83 11.48 15.28
CA SER A 202 0.52 11.08 15.79
C SER A 202 0.53 9.73 16.50
N GLY A 203 1.59 8.93 16.35
CA GLY A 203 1.74 7.60 16.94
C GLY A 203 1.38 6.45 15.97
N ALA A 204 1.60 6.64 14.66
CA ALA A 204 1.48 5.56 13.69
C ALA A 204 2.52 4.46 13.94
N ASP A 205 2.12 3.20 13.75
CA ASP A 205 3.00 2.03 13.84
C ASP A 205 3.87 1.85 12.60
N GLY A 206 3.57 2.58 11.52
CA GLY A 206 4.34 2.52 10.29
C GLY A 206 3.68 3.25 9.12
N SER A 207 4.21 3.00 7.92
CA SER A 207 3.75 3.58 6.66
C SER A 207 3.64 2.55 5.55
N VAL A 208 2.74 2.81 4.60
CA VAL A 208 2.49 1.96 3.42
C VAL A 208 2.66 2.83 2.17
N PRO A 209 3.90 3.29 1.86
CA PRO A 209 4.15 4.26 0.80
C PRO A 209 4.33 3.61 -0.57
N GLY A 210 3.56 4.03 -1.58
CA GLY A 210 3.73 3.60 -2.97
C GLY A 210 5.05 4.09 -3.56
N LEU A 211 5.48 5.32 -3.23
CA LEU A 211 6.79 5.87 -3.58
C LEU A 211 7.95 5.06 -2.99
N GLY A 212 7.69 4.24 -1.96
CA GLY A 212 8.64 3.27 -1.44
C GLY A 212 9.12 2.24 -2.47
N ASN A 213 8.40 2.05 -3.58
CA ASN A 213 8.92 1.27 -4.72
C ASN A 213 10.01 2.03 -5.48
N VAL A 214 9.97 3.35 -5.53
CA VAL A 214 10.96 4.20 -6.23
C VAL A 214 12.17 4.48 -5.34
N ASP A 215 11.94 4.80 -4.06
CA ASP A 215 13.01 4.99 -3.07
C ASP A 215 12.66 4.33 -1.72
N PRO A 216 12.86 3.01 -1.60
CA PRO A 216 12.61 2.33 -0.34
C PRO A 216 13.57 2.76 0.78
N TRP A 217 14.83 3.07 0.44
CA TRP A 217 15.84 3.47 1.43
C TRP A 217 15.49 4.77 2.14
N GLY A 218 14.85 5.72 1.45
CA GLY A 218 14.40 6.98 2.05
C GLY A 218 13.38 6.74 3.16
N TYR A 219 12.36 5.93 2.89
CA TYR A 219 11.37 5.60 3.92
C TYR A 219 11.94 4.76 5.06
N VAL A 220 12.86 3.83 4.77
CA VAL A 220 13.54 3.05 5.81
C VAL A 220 14.42 3.94 6.69
N ARG A 221 15.20 4.89 6.11
CA ARG A 221 15.96 5.87 6.90
C ARG A 221 15.05 6.73 7.76
N GLN A 222 13.93 7.21 7.21
CA GLN A 222 12.95 8.01 7.94
C GLN A 222 12.37 7.24 9.14
N TRP A 223 11.99 5.98 8.94
CA TRP A 223 11.50 5.09 10.00
C TRP A 223 12.54 4.86 11.09
N GLN A 224 13.78 4.54 10.70
CA GLN A 224 14.88 4.33 11.65
C GLN A 224 15.22 5.60 12.45
N ALA A 225 15.13 6.78 11.84
CA ALA A 225 15.29 8.06 12.51
C ALA A 225 14.16 8.31 13.52
N TYR A 226 12.91 8.03 13.14
CA TYR A 226 11.77 8.12 14.05
C TYR A 226 11.95 7.23 15.28
N GLN A 227 12.34 5.97 15.11
CA GLN A 227 12.58 5.05 16.22
C GLN A 227 13.66 5.53 17.19
N LYS A 228 14.61 6.34 16.72
CA LYS A 228 15.68 6.95 17.53
C LYS A 228 15.29 8.30 18.13
N GLY A 229 14.10 8.83 17.79
CA GLY A 229 13.68 10.18 18.19
C GLY A 229 14.41 11.31 17.45
N ASP A 230 15.06 11.00 16.33
CA ASP A 230 15.77 11.97 15.48
C ASP A 230 14.79 12.66 14.52
N TRP A 231 14.02 13.60 15.05
CA TRP A 231 13.02 14.35 14.30
C TRP A 231 13.59 15.29 13.24
N GLU A 232 14.85 15.70 13.36
CA GLU A 232 15.52 16.49 12.34
C GLU A 232 15.69 15.67 11.06
N THR A 233 16.21 14.46 11.18
CA THR A 233 16.34 13.51 10.06
C THR A 233 14.97 13.08 9.52
N VAL A 234 13.99 12.81 10.40
CA VAL A 234 12.61 12.45 9.96
C VAL A 234 12.05 13.52 9.04
N ARG A 235 12.16 14.81 9.42
CA ARG A 235 11.65 15.91 8.61
C ARG A 235 12.46 16.10 7.32
N ALA A 236 13.78 16.02 7.39
CA ALA A 236 14.63 16.19 6.23
C ALA A 236 14.35 15.13 5.15
N GLU A 237 14.19 13.86 5.55
CA GLU A 237 13.79 12.79 4.64
C GLU A 237 12.36 13.01 4.10
N GLN A 238 11.42 13.46 4.94
CA GLN A 238 10.06 13.76 4.47
C GLN A 238 10.06 14.86 3.41
N ASP A 239 10.80 15.95 3.63
CA ASP A 239 10.92 17.06 2.67
C ASP A 239 11.51 16.56 1.33
N ARG A 240 12.50 15.67 1.37
CA ARG A 240 13.09 15.05 0.18
C ARG A 240 12.10 14.13 -0.53
N LEU A 241 11.45 13.22 0.19
CA LEU A 241 10.45 12.31 -0.35
C LEU A 241 9.24 13.06 -0.92
N ALA A 242 8.83 14.16 -0.29
CA ALA A 242 7.76 15.02 -0.83
C ALA A 242 8.17 15.70 -2.14
N ARG A 243 9.45 16.10 -2.32
CA ARG A 243 9.92 16.59 -3.62
C ARG A 243 9.94 15.47 -4.65
N LEU A 244 10.42 14.28 -4.31
CA LEU A 244 10.42 13.11 -5.17
C LEU A 244 8.99 12.71 -5.60
N MET A 245 8.00 12.81 -4.69
CA MET A 245 6.59 12.49 -4.97
C MET A 245 5.99 13.38 -6.08
N ARG A 246 6.62 14.50 -6.42
CA ARG A 246 6.18 15.35 -7.55
C ARG A 246 6.14 14.60 -8.88
N ILE A 247 6.83 13.47 -9.01
CA ILE A 247 6.73 12.63 -10.21
C ILE A 247 5.28 12.25 -10.54
N THR A 248 4.42 12.07 -9.53
CA THR A 248 3.00 11.73 -9.74
C THR A 248 2.16 12.90 -10.23
N GLY A 249 2.62 14.13 -10.03
CA GLY A 249 1.96 15.34 -10.49
C GLY A 249 2.36 15.76 -11.90
N VAL A 250 3.37 15.12 -12.49
CA VAL A 250 3.83 15.38 -13.87
C VAL A 250 2.85 14.81 -14.90
N ALA A 251 2.24 13.66 -14.60
CA ALA A 251 1.33 12.97 -15.49
C ALA A 251 0.02 13.74 -15.67
N THR A 252 0.01 14.70 -16.60
CA THR A 252 -1.17 15.52 -16.92
C THR A 252 -2.04 14.90 -18.01
N SER A 253 -1.47 14.01 -18.83
CA SER A 253 -2.17 13.24 -19.88
C SER A 253 -3.03 12.11 -19.31
N ILE A 254 -2.69 11.62 -18.09
CA ILE A 254 -3.36 10.53 -17.38
C ILE A 254 -3.80 11.04 -16.01
N THR A 255 -5.05 10.80 -15.65
CA THR A 255 -5.60 11.25 -14.36
C THR A 255 -5.89 10.07 -13.43
N GLY A 256 -6.07 10.36 -12.13
CA GLY A 256 -6.44 9.38 -11.13
C GLY A 256 -5.37 8.31 -10.92
N PHE A 257 -5.78 7.05 -10.93
CA PHE A 257 -4.92 5.89 -10.68
C PHE A 257 -3.67 5.85 -11.59
N GLY A 258 -3.87 6.09 -12.89
CA GLY A 258 -2.78 6.01 -13.88
C GLY A 258 -1.68 7.03 -13.65
N GLY A 259 -2.00 8.24 -13.23
CA GLY A 259 -1.02 9.30 -12.97
C GLY A 259 -0.03 8.91 -11.86
N GLY A 260 -0.51 8.35 -10.76
CA GLY A 260 0.33 7.91 -9.65
C GLY A 260 1.14 6.65 -9.96
N VAL A 261 0.44 5.55 -10.27
CA VAL A 261 1.09 4.24 -10.50
C VAL A 261 1.90 4.23 -11.79
N GLY A 262 1.45 4.90 -12.84
CA GLY A 262 2.21 5.05 -14.09
C GLY A 262 3.55 5.78 -13.87
N ALA A 263 3.56 6.83 -13.04
CA ALA A 263 4.80 7.51 -12.67
C ALA A 263 5.76 6.60 -11.89
N PHE A 264 5.26 5.76 -10.97
CA PHE A 264 6.08 4.80 -10.24
C PHE A 264 6.67 3.73 -11.19
N LYS A 265 5.87 3.17 -12.10
CA LYS A 265 6.36 2.22 -13.10
C LYS A 265 7.40 2.85 -14.02
N GLN A 266 7.17 4.08 -14.47
CA GLN A 266 8.12 4.79 -15.30
C GLN A 266 9.43 5.08 -14.56
N ALA A 267 9.37 5.45 -13.28
CA ALA A 267 10.56 5.62 -12.46
C ALA A 267 11.33 4.30 -12.31
N LEU A 268 10.65 3.18 -12.04
CA LEU A 268 11.27 1.85 -11.95
C LEU A 268 11.89 1.41 -13.28
N LYS A 269 11.27 1.74 -14.43
CA LYS A 269 11.87 1.52 -15.76
C LYS A 269 13.13 2.36 -15.97
N LEU A 270 13.10 3.64 -15.62
CA LEU A 270 14.26 4.52 -15.70
C LEU A 270 15.41 4.05 -14.81
N GLN A 271 15.12 3.49 -13.65
CA GLN A 271 16.10 2.88 -12.74
C GLN A 271 16.61 1.50 -13.20
N GLY A 272 16.10 0.96 -14.33
CA GLY A 272 16.50 -0.35 -14.85
C GLY A 272 15.95 -1.55 -14.06
N ILE A 273 14.97 -1.32 -13.20
CA ILE A 273 14.30 -2.38 -12.42
C ILE A 273 13.23 -3.07 -13.27
N PHE A 274 12.36 -2.29 -13.93
CA PHE A 274 11.34 -2.80 -14.84
C PHE A 274 11.80 -2.75 -16.30
N ALA A 275 11.48 -3.80 -17.06
CA ALA A 275 11.70 -3.82 -18.50
C ALA A 275 10.72 -2.88 -19.25
N SER A 276 9.47 -2.79 -18.76
CA SER A 276 8.43 -1.93 -19.30
C SER A 276 7.71 -1.15 -18.22
N ALA A 277 7.13 0.00 -18.57
CA ALA A 277 6.23 0.79 -17.71
C ALA A 277 4.75 0.56 -18.08
N THR A 278 4.45 -0.49 -18.85
CA THR A 278 3.10 -0.81 -19.33
C THR A 278 2.08 -0.79 -18.19
N MET A 279 0.99 -0.06 -18.44
CA MET A 279 -0.16 0.02 -17.54
C MET A 279 -1.26 -0.93 -18.02
N PRO A 280 -2.14 -1.40 -17.11
CA PRO A 280 -3.28 -2.21 -17.53
C PRO A 280 -4.27 -1.37 -18.34
N GLU A 281 -4.88 -1.97 -19.39
CA GLU A 281 -5.94 -1.33 -20.13
C GLU A 281 -7.13 -0.92 -19.22
N PRO A 282 -7.77 0.23 -19.45
CA PRO A 282 -7.59 1.20 -20.55
C PRO A 282 -6.68 2.40 -20.18
N VAL A 283 -5.74 2.23 -19.27
CA VAL A 283 -4.86 3.32 -18.82
C VAL A 283 -3.82 3.62 -19.89
N ALA A 284 -3.80 4.86 -20.36
CA ALA A 284 -2.85 5.30 -21.39
C ALA A 284 -1.40 5.36 -20.85
N GLU A 285 -0.43 5.35 -21.75
CA GLU A 285 0.98 5.56 -21.42
C GLU A 285 1.30 7.05 -21.22
N LEU A 286 2.38 7.32 -20.46
CA LEU A 286 2.93 8.65 -20.31
C LEU A 286 3.56 9.13 -21.61
N THR A 287 3.48 10.44 -21.87
CA THR A 287 4.16 11.06 -23.00
C THR A 287 5.67 11.16 -22.79
N GLU A 288 6.45 11.30 -23.86
CA GLU A 288 7.90 11.47 -23.75
C GLU A 288 8.30 12.71 -22.95
N GLU A 289 7.52 13.78 -23.02
CA GLU A 289 7.74 15.00 -22.22
C GLU A 289 7.53 14.74 -20.72
N GLU A 290 6.48 14.01 -20.34
CA GLU A 290 6.22 13.61 -18.96
C GLU A 290 7.32 12.67 -18.45
N ILE A 291 7.79 11.74 -19.28
CA ILE A 291 8.90 10.85 -18.94
C ILE A 291 10.20 11.64 -18.71
N ALA A 292 10.49 12.65 -19.53
CA ALA A 292 11.65 13.52 -19.35
C ALA A 292 11.58 14.30 -18.03
N GLN A 293 10.41 14.85 -17.68
CA GLN A 293 10.21 15.56 -16.41
C GLN A 293 10.35 14.63 -15.20
N ILE A 294 9.83 13.39 -15.27
CA ILE A 294 10.05 12.38 -14.24
C ILE A 294 11.54 12.13 -14.05
N ARG A 295 12.30 11.94 -15.13
CA ARG A 295 13.76 11.73 -15.08
C ARG A 295 14.47 12.89 -14.37
N GLU A 296 14.16 14.13 -14.72
CA GLU A 296 14.75 15.32 -14.08
C GLU A 296 14.53 15.34 -12.57
N ILE A 297 13.32 14.96 -12.10
CA ILE A 297 13.02 14.90 -10.67
C ILE A 297 13.81 13.78 -10.00
N LEU A 298 13.90 12.58 -10.62
CA LEU A 298 14.66 11.46 -10.09
C LEU A 298 16.15 11.80 -9.95
N GLU A 299 16.74 12.45 -10.97
CA GLU A 299 18.14 12.92 -10.97
C GLU A 299 18.38 13.98 -9.87
N ALA A 300 17.46 14.95 -9.75
CA ALA A 300 17.55 16.01 -8.74
C ALA A 300 17.52 15.49 -7.29
N GLU A 301 16.77 14.42 -7.03
CA GLU A 301 16.67 13.79 -5.70
C GLU A 301 17.64 12.61 -5.51
N GLY A 302 18.53 12.35 -6.48
CA GLY A 302 19.63 11.38 -6.39
C GLY A 302 19.18 9.93 -6.35
N VAL A 303 18.10 9.58 -7.06
CA VAL A 303 17.56 8.20 -7.12
C VAL A 303 17.64 7.60 -8.54
N LEU A 304 18.27 8.30 -9.48
CA LEU A 304 18.60 7.84 -10.82
C LEU A 304 20.10 7.99 -11.10
#